data_b3a83ce80ea97ad7faa53910ee341bd2
#
_entry.id   b3a83ce80ea97ad7faa53910ee341bd2
#
_cell.length_a   1.000
_cell.length_b   1.000
_cell.length_c   1.000
_cell.angle_alpha   90.00
_cell.angle_beta   90.00
_cell.angle_gamma   90.00
#
_symmetry.space_group_name_H-M   'P 1'
#
loop_
_entity.id
_entity.type
_entity.pdbx_description
1 polymer ?
#
loop_
_entity_poly.entity_id
_entity_poly.type
_entity_poly.pdbx_seq_one_letter_code
_entity_poly.pdbx_strand_id
1 'polypeptide(L)'
;MGVDAIVVGSEIVSALQTIVSRKLNPGLNGVVSVTEFTSDGARNVLPGNAVLRGDARALTPEINQTIEARMRQIVEGVCHAHGVSGEVSYHTAFPATINSAACASRASAAARSLLGDDCVDAECEPKLFSEDFAHMATANQGCYLMMGNGTSGNHSKPLHSSDYDFNDELLAVGSSYWVGLVEQELREH
;
A
#
# COMPACT_ATOMS: atom_id res chain seq x y z
N MET A 1 11.81 25.00 -32.10
CA MET A 1 12.66 24.12 -31.23
C MET A 1 11.72 23.17 -30.52
N GLY A 2 12.04 21.88 -30.52
CA GLY A 2 11.25 20.90 -29.79
C GLY A 2 11.43 21.01 -28.25
N VAL A 3 10.44 20.59 -27.47
CA VAL A 3 10.55 20.51 -26.03
C VAL A 3 11.16 19.13 -25.68
N ASP A 4 12.09 19.11 -24.74
CA ASP A 4 12.74 17.86 -24.26
C ASP A 4 11.84 17.18 -23.24
N ALA A 5 11.23 16.06 -23.63
CA ALA A 5 10.32 15.31 -22.78
C ALA A 5 11.00 14.73 -21.52
N ILE A 6 12.33 14.49 -21.55
CA ILE A 6 13.08 14.05 -20.34
C ILE A 6 13.14 15.18 -19.32
N VAL A 7 13.39 16.42 -19.75
CA VAL A 7 13.45 17.57 -18.84
C VAL A 7 12.10 17.77 -18.16
N VAL A 8 11.01 17.79 -18.94
CA VAL A 8 9.64 17.92 -18.40
C VAL A 8 9.30 16.76 -17.47
N GLY A 9 9.58 15.53 -17.88
CA GLY A 9 9.36 14.35 -17.05
C GLY A 9 10.13 14.38 -15.73
N SER A 10 11.38 14.86 -15.74
CA SER A 10 12.21 14.99 -14.53
C SER A 10 11.65 16.02 -13.55
N GLU A 11 11.11 17.14 -14.06
CA GLU A 11 10.43 18.14 -13.24
C GLU A 11 9.15 17.55 -12.64
N ILE A 12 8.36 16.79 -13.39
CA ILE A 12 7.19 16.08 -12.89
C ILE A 12 7.60 15.12 -11.77
N VAL A 13 8.63 14.28 -11.96
CA VAL A 13 9.12 13.35 -10.92
C VAL A 13 9.44 14.09 -9.62
N SER A 14 10.17 15.19 -9.72
CA SER A 14 10.56 16.03 -8.57
C SER A 14 9.33 16.67 -7.91
N ALA A 15 8.41 17.19 -8.67
CA ALA A 15 7.20 17.83 -8.18
C ALA A 15 6.26 16.84 -7.49
N LEU A 16 6.14 15.60 -7.99
CA LEU A 16 5.33 14.54 -7.39
C LEU A 16 5.78 14.21 -5.96
N GLN A 17 7.07 14.33 -5.62
CA GLN A 17 7.57 14.12 -4.26
C GLN A 17 6.99 15.11 -3.26
N THR A 18 6.53 16.29 -3.73
CA THR A 18 5.92 17.30 -2.86
C THR A 18 4.52 16.91 -2.38
N ILE A 19 3.87 15.93 -3.00
CA ILE A 19 2.54 15.47 -2.58
C ILE A 19 2.60 15.00 -1.14
N VAL A 20 3.47 14.03 -0.85
CA VAL A 20 3.61 13.49 0.51
C VAL A 20 4.24 14.51 1.46
N SER A 21 5.33 15.15 1.03
CA SER A 21 6.13 16.01 1.93
C SER A 21 5.50 17.37 2.23
N ARG A 22 4.57 17.89 1.41
CA ARG A 22 4.04 19.26 1.50
C ARG A 22 2.53 19.39 1.38
N LYS A 23 1.83 18.37 0.90
CA LYS A 23 0.38 18.47 0.60
C LYS A 23 -0.48 17.54 1.44
N LEU A 24 0.08 16.46 1.98
CA LEU A 24 -0.58 15.64 2.99
C LEU A 24 -0.35 16.21 4.39
N ASN A 25 -1.34 16.00 5.27
CA ASN A 25 -1.14 16.28 6.69
C ASN A 25 0.00 15.38 7.22
N PRO A 26 0.97 15.90 7.99
CA PRO A 26 2.09 15.11 8.51
C PRO A 26 1.71 13.87 9.32
N GLY A 27 0.51 13.84 9.91
CA GLY A 27 -0.03 12.67 10.61
C GLY A 27 -0.66 11.61 9.69
N LEU A 28 -0.72 11.85 8.38
CA LEU A 28 -1.30 10.94 7.41
C LEU A 28 -0.21 10.24 6.61
N ASN A 29 -0.28 8.91 6.54
CA ASN A 29 0.68 8.10 5.80
C ASN A 29 0.24 7.88 4.36
N GLY A 30 1.11 8.24 3.44
CA GLY A 30 0.97 7.98 2.01
C GLY A 30 2.33 7.84 1.36
N VAL A 31 2.39 7.14 0.25
CA VAL A 31 3.61 6.94 -0.56
C VAL A 31 3.30 7.31 -2.00
N VAL A 32 4.23 7.99 -2.63
CA VAL A 32 4.24 8.24 -4.08
C VAL A 32 5.65 7.95 -4.59
N SER A 33 5.77 6.94 -5.42
CA SER A 33 7.05 6.50 -5.99
C SER A 33 6.96 6.44 -7.50
N VAL A 34 7.88 7.09 -8.20
CA VAL A 34 8.11 6.86 -9.62
C VAL A 34 9.22 5.82 -9.74
N THR A 35 8.92 4.69 -10.34
CA THR A 35 9.82 3.52 -10.41
C THR A 35 10.31 3.22 -11.81
N GLU A 36 9.70 3.82 -12.82
CA GLU A 36 10.10 3.67 -14.21
C GLU A 36 9.99 5.02 -14.93
N PHE A 37 11.01 5.34 -15.74
CA PHE A 37 11.05 6.49 -16.59
C PHE A 37 11.64 6.07 -17.94
N THR A 38 10.83 6.09 -18.99
CA THR A 38 11.23 5.72 -20.37
C THR A 38 10.96 6.86 -21.32
N SER A 39 11.72 6.92 -22.41
CA SER A 39 11.55 7.92 -23.47
C SER A 39 11.89 7.34 -24.84
N ASP A 40 11.45 8.02 -25.88
CA ASP A 40 11.72 7.68 -27.29
C ASP A 40 12.98 8.35 -27.86
N GLY A 41 13.81 8.95 -26.99
CA GLY A 41 15.03 9.63 -27.39
C GLY A 41 16.19 8.70 -27.78
N ALA A 42 17.21 9.27 -28.39
CA ALA A 42 18.49 8.65 -28.65
C ALA A 42 19.63 9.58 -28.28
N ARG A 43 20.89 9.08 -28.27
CA ARG A 43 22.05 9.86 -27.81
C ARG A 43 22.16 11.27 -28.40
N ASN A 44 21.71 11.46 -29.60
CA ASN A 44 21.77 12.72 -30.36
C ASN A 44 20.39 13.18 -30.86
N VAL A 45 19.29 12.62 -30.30
CA VAL A 45 17.91 12.94 -30.66
C VAL A 45 17.12 13.24 -29.42
N LEU A 46 16.60 14.47 -29.30
CA LEU A 46 15.72 14.84 -28.20
C LEU A 46 14.44 14.00 -28.22
N PRO A 47 13.99 13.46 -27.07
CA PRO A 47 12.75 12.69 -27.01
C PRO A 47 11.53 13.60 -27.23
N GLY A 48 10.58 13.13 -28.01
CA GLY A 48 9.27 13.74 -28.16
C GLY A 48 8.27 13.26 -27.09
N ASN A 49 8.49 12.06 -26.55
CA ASN A 49 7.63 11.44 -25.55
C ASN A 49 8.41 10.87 -24.37
N ALA A 50 7.80 10.94 -23.21
CA ALA A 50 8.28 10.27 -22.00
C ALA A 50 7.10 9.61 -21.28
N VAL A 51 7.37 8.43 -20.70
CA VAL A 51 6.42 7.67 -19.88
C VAL A 51 7.01 7.47 -18.49
N LEU A 52 6.28 7.91 -17.50
CA LEU A 52 6.56 7.68 -16.08
C LEU A 52 5.60 6.64 -15.55
N ARG A 53 6.10 5.62 -14.84
CA ARG A 53 5.27 4.66 -14.11
C ARG A 53 5.69 4.62 -12.67
N GLY A 54 4.74 4.30 -11.81
CA GLY A 54 5.00 4.28 -10.38
C GLY A 54 3.87 3.66 -9.59
N ASP A 55 4.02 3.74 -8.27
CA ASP A 55 3.08 3.22 -7.29
C ASP A 55 2.71 4.32 -6.29
N ALA A 56 1.44 4.33 -5.89
CA ALA A 56 0.93 5.18 -4.83
C ALA A 56 0.23 4.32 -3.79
N ARG A 57 0.52 4.59 -2.51
CA ARG A 57 -0.08 3.87 -1.39
C ARG A 57 -0.71 4.83 -0.41
N ALA A 58 -1.85 4.46 0.13
CA ALA A 58 -2.59 5.25 1.09
C ALA A 58 -3.31 4.36 2.09
N LEU A 59 -3.39 4.79 3.34
CA LEU A 59 -4.09 4.04 4.40
C LEU A 59 -5.61 4.27 4.37
N THR A 60 -6.08 5.30 3.66
CA THR A 60 -7.52 5.56 3.52
C THR A 60 -7.89 5.98 2.09
N PRO A 61 -9.16 5.78 1.69
CA PRO A 61 -9.65 6.23 0.38
C PRO A 61 -9.48 7.73 0.14
N GLU A 62 -9.63 8.56 1.17
CA GLU A 62 -9.53 10.02 1.08
C GLU A 62 -8.10 10.47 0.78
N ILE A 63 -7.11 9.80 1.39
CA ILE A 63 -5.69 10.04 1.09
C ILE A 63 -5.39 9.63 -0.34
N ASN A 64 -5.89 8.48 -0.80
CA ASN A 64 -5.72 8.00 -2.16
C ASN A 64 -6.29 8.99 -3.19
N GLN A 65 -7.52 9.47 -2.99
CA GLN A 65 -8.16 10.49 -3.83
C GLN A 65 -7.36 11.81 -3.83
N THR A 66 -6.82 12.21 -2.67
CA THR A 66 -5.99 13.40 -2.56
C THR A 66 -4.71 13.25 -3.37
N ILE A 67 -4.05 12.10 -3.29
CA ILE A 67 -2.84 11.80 -4.06
C ILE A 67 -3.14 11.88 -5.56
N GLU A 68 -4.18 11.21 -6.03
CA GLU A 68 -4.59 11.23 -7.44
C GLU A 68 -4.86 12.67 -7.92
N ALA A 69 -5.69 13.43 -7.20
CA ALA A 69 -6.02 14.79 -7.57
C ALA A 69 -4.77 15.70 -7.67
N ARG A 70 -3.81 15.51 -6.75
CA ARG A 70 -2.56 16.26 -6.76
C ARG A 70 -1.63 15.84 -7.89
N MET A 71 -1.56 14.54 -8.21
CA MET A 71 -0.80 14.07 -9.38
C MET A 71 -1.29 14.72 -10.66
N ARG A 72 -2.61 14.70 -10.90
CA ARG A 72 -3.21 15.33 -12.08
C ARG A 72 -2.91 16.83 -12.16
N GLN A 73 -3.05 17.56 -11.06
CA GLN A 73 -2.74 18.98 -10.96
C GLN A 73 -1.27 19.29 -11.29
N ILE A 74 -0.34 18.49 -10.75
CA ILE A 74 1.10 18.67 -10.99
C ILE A 74 1.42 18.43 -12.46
N VAL A 75 0.96 17.31 -13.01
CA VAL A 75 1.22 16.99 -14.43
C VAL A 75 0.65 18.05 -15.35
N GLU A 76 -0.60 18.47 -15.14
CA GLU A 76 -1.23 19.54 -15.92
C GLU A 76 -0.45 20.85 -15.81
N GLY A 77 -0.08 21.27 -14.59
CA GLY A 77 0.63 22.53 -14.36
C GLY A 77 2.03 22.54 -14.99
N VAL A 78 2.81 21.48 -14.83
CA VAL A 78 4.16 21.39 -15.41
C VAL A 78 4.08 21.33 -16.94
N CYS A 79 3.20 20.48 -17.49
CA CYS A 79 3.00 20.38 -18.92
C CYS A 79 2.55 21.72 -19.55
N HIS A 80 1.64 22.42 -18.87
CA HIS A 80 1.20 23.75 -19.30
C HIS A 80 2.36 24.76 -19.34
N ALA A 81 3.20 24.78 -18.30
CA ALA A 81 4.35 25.68 -18.21
C ALA A 81 5.35 25.46 -19.35
N HIS A 82 5.50 24.24 -19.84
CA HIS A 82 6.38 23.88 -20.97
C HIS A 82 5.69 23.87 -22.32
N GLY A 83 4.40 24.17 -22.41
CA GLY A 83 3.64 24.18 -23.68
C GLY A 83 3.48 22.80 -24.31
N VAL A 84 3.40 21.73 -23.47
CA VAL A 84 3.20 20.34 -23.89
C VAL A 84 1.93 19.77 -23.29
N SER A 85 1.52 18.59 -23.76
CA SER A 85 0.42 17.82 -23.16
C SER A 85 0.94 16.68 -22.29
N GLY A 86 0.21 16.37 -21.22
CA GLY A 86 0.46 15.21 -20.38
C GLY A 86 -0.85 14.59 -19.92
N GLU A 87 -0.85 13.28 -19.76
CA GLU A 87 -2.01 12.50 -19.29
C GLU A 87 -1.62 11.68 -18.07
N VAL A 88 -2.55 11.55 -17.12
CA VAL A 88 -2.40 10.70 -15.94
C VAL A 88 -3.43 9.57 -16.01
N SER A 89 -2.96 8.35 -16.17
CA SER A 89 -3.74 7.14 -15.94
C SER A 89 -3.52 6.69 -14.50
N TYR A 90 -4.57 6.74 -13.67
CA TYR A 90 -4.51 6.32 -12.27
C TYR A 90 -5.51 5.20 -12.04
N HIS A 91 -5.05 4.09 -11.50
CA HIS A 91 -5.87 2.91 -11.24
C HIS A 91 -5.63 2.40 -9.82
N THR A 92 -6.69 2.32 -9.03
CA THR A 92 -6.66 1.72 -7.69
C THR A 92 -6.87 0.22 -7.83
N ALA A 93 -5.79 -0.54 -7.89
CA ALA A 93 -5.84 -2.00 -7.99
C ALA A 93 -6.35 -2.64 -6.69
N PHE A 94 -5.91 -2.09 -5.55
CA PHE A 94 -6.30 -2.56 -4.22
C PHE A 94 -6.78 -1.37 -3.37
N PRO A 95 -8.02 -1.41 -2.85
CA PRO A 95 -8.45 -0.43 -1.85
C PRO A 95 -7.68 -0.64 -0.54
N ALA A 96 -7.77 0.32 0.38
CA ALA A 96 -7.23 0.16 1.72
C ALA A 96 -7.95 -0.97 2.46
N THR A 97 -7.20 -1.89 3.08
CA THR A 97 -7.74 -2.93 3.96
C THR A 97 -8.07 -2.30 5.32
N ILE A 98 -9.34 -2.09 5.58
CA ILE A 98 -9.81 -1.49 6.83
C ILE A 98 -10.61 -2.52 7.62
N ASN A 99 -10.09 -2.91 8.78
CA ASN A 99 -10.75 -3.85 9.66
C ASN A 99 -12.01 -3.24 10.28
N SER A 100 -13.12 -3.99 10.28
CA SER A 100 -14.27 -3.66 11.12
C SER A 100 -13.89 -3.79 12.59
N ALA A 101 -14.16 -2.76 13.39
CA ALA A 101 -13.81 -2.75 14.82
C ALA A 101 -14.43 -3.94 15.57
N ALA A 102 -15.68 -4.31 15.25
CA ALA A 102 -16.35 -5.45 15.86
C ALA A 102 -15.65 -6.78 15.48
N CYS A 103 -15.28 -6.97 14.21
CA CYS A 103 -14.57 -8.17 13.78
C CYS A 103 -13.15 -8.22 14.36
N ALA A 104 -12.44 -7.10 14.42
CA ALA A 104 -11.11 -7.03 15.01
C ALA A 104 -11.12 -7.36 16.52
N SER A 105 -12.13 -6.87 17.24
CA SER A 105 -12.31 -7.20 18.66
C SER A 105 -12.53 -8.70 18.88
N ARG A 106 -13.42 -9.34 18.12
CA ARG A 106 -13.67 -10.79 18.22
C ARG A 106 -12.44 -11.62 17.83
N ALA A 107 -11.77 -11.22 16.72
CA ALA A 107 -10.55 -11.88 16.28
C ALA A 107 -9.43 -11.80 17.32
N SER A 108 -9.25 -10.63 17.95
CA SER A 108 -8.27 -10.44 19.02
C SER A 108 -8.62 -11.24 20.29
N ALA A 109 -9.91 -11.33 20.64
CA ALA A 109 -10.36 -12.12 21.79
C ALA A 109 -10.06 -13.62 21.58
N ALA A 110 -10.35 -14.15 20.40
CA ALA A 110 -10.03 -15.54 20.05
C ALA A 110 -8.51 -15.81 20.09
N ALA A 111 -7.70 -14.88 19.55
CA ALA A 111 -6.25 -15.00 19.60
C ALA A 111 -5.71 -14.98 21.03
N ARG A 112 -6.18 -14.07 21.88
CA ARG A 112 -5.80 -14.00 23.31
C ARG A 112 -6.18 -15.22 24.09
N SER A 113 -7.37 -15.77 23.82
CA SER A 113 -7.81 -17.02 24.48
C SER A 113 -6.91 -18.20 24.15
N LEU A 114 -6.32 -18.24 22.97
CA LEU A 114 -5.43 -19.31 22.52
C LEU A 114 -3.97 -19.10 22.95
N LEU A 115 -3.46 -17.88 22.80
CA LEU A 115 -2.02 -17.56 22.85
C LEU A 115 -1.62 -16.80 24.12
N GLY A 116 -2.58 -16.21 24.83
CA GLY A 116 -2.35 -15.28 25.93
C GLY A 116 -2.21 -13.82 25.45
N ASP A 117 -2.38 -12.89 26.38
CA ASP A 117 -2.39 -11.44 26.08
C ASP A 117 -1.04 -10.94 25.53
N ASP A 118 0.05 -11.49 26.04
CA ASP A 118 1.41 -11.06 25.66
C ASP A 118 1.79 -11.40 24.21
N CYS A 119 1.03 -12.28 23.56
CA CYS A 119 1.26 -12.71 22.18
C CYS A 119 0.37 -11.98 21.16
N VAL A 120 -0.49 -11.04 21.60
CA VAL A 120 -1.47 -10.38 20.74
C VAL A 120 -1.35 -8.87 20.82
N ASP A 121 -0.88 -8.26 19.73
CA ASP A 121 -0.89 -6.82 19.54
C ASP A 121 -2.11 -6.41 18.69
N ALA A 122 -3.18 -5.97 19.37
CA ALA A 122 -4.41 -5.53 18.71
C ALA A 122 -4.32 -4.09 18.17
N GLU A 123 -3.31 -3.33 18.58
CA GLU A 123 -3.10 -1.93 18.22
C GLU A 123 -1.86 -1.76 17.32
N CYS A 124 -1.48 -2.81 16.59
CA CYS A 124 -0.30 -2.77 15.74
C CYS A 124 -0.39 -1.64 14.70
N GLU A 125 0.76 -1.02 14.42
CA GLU A 125 0.83 0.06 13.44
C GLU A 125 0.30 -0.38 12.06
N PRO A 126 -0.49 0.48 11.38
CA PRO A 126 -0.93 0.21 10.01
C PRO A 126 0.24 -0.04 9.06
N LYS A 127 0.06 -0.99 8.15
CA LYS A 127 1.08 -1.36 7.17
C LYS A 127 0.69 -0.89 5.77
N LEU A 128 1.67 -0.48 4.97
CA LEU A 128 1.51 0.04 3.62
C LEU A 128 1.76 -1.04 2.55
N PHE A 129 1.28 -2.26 2.76
CA PHE A 129 1.26 -3.29 1.73
C PHE A 129 -0.16 -3.46 1.17
N SER A 130 -0.25 -4.07 -0.01
CA SER A 130 -1.52 -4.32 -0.69
C SER A 130 -2.01 -5.73 -0.39
N GLU A 131 -3.34 -5.89 -0.27
CA GLU A 131 -3.98 -7.17 0.03
C GLU A 131 -5.31 -7.28 -0.73
N ASP A 132 -5.57 -8.39 -1.39
CA ASP A 132 -6.80 -8.61 -2.14
C ASP A 132 -8.02 -8.82 -1.22
N PHE A 133 -7.80 -9.23 0.03
CA PHE A 133 -8.83 -9.24 1.07
C PHE A 133 -9.53 -7.89 1.24
N ALA A 134 -8.90 -6.79 0.86
CA ALA A 134 -9.49 -5.45 0.88
C ALA A 134 -10.82 -5.39 0.10
N HIS A 135 -10.93 -6.10 -1.02
CA HIS A 135 -12.17 -6.19 -1.80
C HIS A 135 -13.28 -6.92 -1.03
N MET A 136 -12.93 -7.99 -0.32
CA MET A 136 -13.89 -8.72 0.53
C MET A 136 -14.33 -7.87 1.72
N ALA A 137 -13.39 -7.17 2.36
CA ALA A 137 -13.67 -6.28 3.50
C ALA A 137 -14.52 -5.05 3.11
N THR A 138 -14.44 -4.61 1.85
CA THR A 138 -15.28 -3.52 1.32
C THR A 138 -16.72 -4.00 1.09
N ALA A 139 -16.90 -5.23 0.65
CA ALA A 139 -18.22 -5.81 0.38
C ALA A 139 -18.93 -6.30 1.66
N ASN A 140 -18.17 -6.73 2.66
CA ASN A 140 -18.66 -7.28 3.92
C ASN A 140 -17.78 -6.82 5.08
N GLN A 141 -18.34 -6.80 6.28
CA GLN A 141 -17.52 -6.56 7.47
C GLN A 141 -16.52 -7.71 7.65
N GLY A 142 -15.25 -7.36 7.84
CA GLY A 142 -14.18 -8.34 7.96
C GLY A 142 -13.02 -7.82 8.80
N CYS A 143 -12.12 -8.73 9.14
CA CYS A 143 -10.86 -8.44 9.79
C CYS A 143 -9.74 -9.24 9.13
N TYR A 144 -8.71 -8.55 8.70
CA TYR A 144 -7.44 -9.12 8.27
C TYR A 144 -6.46 -9.04 9.44
N LEU A 145 -5.88 -10.13 9.80
CA LEU A 145 -4.87 -10.18 10.86
C LEU A 145 -3.56 -10.76 10.33
N MET A 146 -2.47 -10.40 10.98
CA MET A 146 -1.14 -10.89 10.65
C MET A 146 -0.65 -11.85 11.73
N MET A 147 0.04 -12.89 11.30
CA MET A 147 0.76 -13.81 12.18
C MET A 147 2.26 -13.60 12.01
N GLY A 148 2.96 -13.33 13.11
CA GLY A 148 4.40 -13.14 13.09
C GLY A 148 5.14 -14.43 12.75
N ASN A 149 6.05 -14.38 11.77
CA ASN A 149 6.80 -15.55 11.30
C ASN A 149 7.96 -15.92 12.23
N GLY A 150 8.47 -14.97 13.01
CA GLY A 150 9.59 -15.14 13.93
C GLY A 150 10.45 -13.87 13.98
N THR A 151 11.31 -13.78 15.01
CA THR A 151 12.16 -12.61 15.27
C THR A 151 13.65 -12.92 15.17
N SER A 152 14.03 -14.19 14.94
CA SER A 152 15.42 -14.62 14.89
C SER A 152 15.63 -15.76 13.88
N GLY A 153 16.88 -15.99 13.48
CA GLY A 153 17.25 -17.05 12.54
C GLY A 153 16.62 -16.87 11.15
N ASN A 154 16.31 -17.95 10.49
CA ASN A 154 15.78 -17.97 9.12
C ASN A 154 14.38 -17.32 9.02
N HIS A 155 13.58 -17.46 10.07
CA HIS A 155 12.19 -16.96 10.09
C HIS A 155 12.08 -15.45 10.39
N SER A 156 13.21 -14.75 10.65
CA SER A 156 13.22 -13.30 10.87
C SER A 156 13.28 -12.46 9.60
N LYS A 157 13.38 -13.11 8.45
CA LYS A 157 13.44 -12.41 7.17
C LYS A 157 12.09 -11.81 6.80
N PRO A 158 12.07 -10.56 6.28
CA PRO A 158 10.81 -9.92 5.90
C PRO A 158 10.20 -10.62 4.67
N LEU A 159 8.88 -10.46 4.53
CA LEU A 159 8.19 -10.82 3.30
C LEU A 159 8.88 -10.17 2.09
N HIS A 160 8.87 -10.85 0.94
CA HIS A 160 9.51 -10.45 -0.32
C HIS A 160 11.06 -10.44 -0.28
N SER A 161 11.68 -10.96 0.77
CA SER A 161 13.09 -11.28 0.76
C SER A 161 13.35 -12.55 -0.06
N SER A 162 14.48 -12.61 -0.79
CA SER A 162 14.86 -13.80 -1.56
C SER A 162 15.17 -15.02 -0.69
N ASP A 163 15.45 -14.77 0.59
CA ASP A 163 15.77 -15.78 1.61
C ASP A 163 14.65 -15.86 2.70
N TYR A 164 13.43 -15.43 2.37
CA TYR A 164 12.27 -15.63 3.24
C TYR A 164 11.98 -17.11 3.41
N ASP A 165 11.84 -17.53 4.67
CA ASP A 165 11.52 -18.90 5.05
C ASP A 165 10.30 -18.90 5.98
N PHE A 166 9.24 -19.56 5.54
CA PHE A 166 8.02 -19.68 6.33
C PHE A 166 8.26 -20.60 7.54
N ASN A 167 7.77 -20.21 8.70
CA ASN A 167 7.87 -21.02 9.90
C ASN A 167 6.74 -22.06 9.96
N ASP A 168 7.02 -23.31 9.60
CA ASP A 168 6.05 -24.39 9.58
C ASP A 168 5.40 -24.70 10.95
N GLU A 169 6.04 -24.31 12.05
CA GLU A 169 5.46 -24.45 13.39
C GLU A 169 4.18 -23.60 13.56
N LEU A 170 4.03 -22.54 12.77
CA LEU A 170 2.85 -21.68 12.77
C LEU A 170 1.61 -22.33 12.15
N LEU A 171 1.76 -23.42 11.39
CA LEU A 171 0.61 -24.14 10.79
C LEU A 171 -0.34 -24.65 11.87
N ALA A 172 0.20 -25.23 12.96
CA ALA A 172 -0.60 -25.70 14.09
C ALA A 172 -1.27 -24.54 14.83
N VAL A 173 -0.54 -23.44 15.02
CA VAL A 173 -1.06 -22.23 15.69
C VAL A 173 -2.21 -21.62 14.87
N GLY A 174 -1.99 -21.42 13.57
CA GLY A 174 -3.00 -20.86 12.69
C GLY A 174 -4.26 -21.72 12.59
N SER A 175 -4.09 -23.06 12.48
CA SER A 175 -5.22 -23.99 12.46
C SER A 175 -6.01 -23.95 13.78
N SER A 176 -5.34 -23.92 14.91
CA SER A 176 -5.97 -23.83 16.24
C SER A 176 -6.70 -22.49 16.42
N TYR A 177 -6.13 -21.39 15.90
CA TYR A 177 -6.78 -20.09 15.93
C TYR A 177 -8.13 -20.11 15.17
N TRP A 178 -8.15 -20.65 13.96
CA TRP A 178 -9.38 -20.72 13.17
C TRP A 178 -10.44 -21.59 13.84
N VAL A 179 -10.06 -22.72 14.43
CA VAL A 179 -10.99 -23.57 15.20
C VAL A 179 -11.54 -22.79 16.39
N GLY A 180 -10.69 -22.14 17.17
CA GLY A 180 -11.10 -21.35 18.33
C GLY A 180 -12.03 -20.19 17.96
N LEU A 181 -11.74 -19.49 16.87
CA LEU A 181 -12.59 -18.41 16.36
C LEU A 181 -13.99 -18.94 15.96
N VAL A 182 -14.06 -20.03 15.22
CA VAL A 182 -15.34 -20.66 14.82
C VAL A 182 -16.13 -21.10 16.05
N GLU A 183 -15.49 -21.75 17.02
CA GLU A 183 -16.17 -22.16 18.26
C GLU A 183 -16.70 -20.97 19.06
N GLN A 184 -15.95 -19.86 19.12
CA GLN A 184 -16.38 -18.62 19.76
C GLN A 184 -17.64 -18.06 19.08
N GLU A 185 -17.62 -17.92 17.77
CA GLU A 185 -18.75 -17.35 17.00
C GLU A 185 -20.02 -18.24 17.10
N LEU A 186 -19.86 -19.56 17.13
CA LEU A 186 -21.00 -20.49 17.24
C LEU A 186 -21.61 -20.56 18.65
N ARG A 187 -20.88 -20.14 19.70
CA ARG A 187 -21.42 -20.10 21.08
C ARG A 187 -22.23 -18.85 21.36
N GLU A 188 -22.05 -17.79 20.57
CA GLU A 188 -22.76 -16.52 20.72
C GLU A 188 -24.13 -16.51 20.00
N HIS A 189 -24.49 -17.63 19.36
CA HIS A 189 -25.76 -17.88 18.68
C HIS A 189 -26.47 -19.09 19.26
#